data_1fcc37a15ce2b1a73b3659f2499217ac
#
_entry.id   1fcc37a15ce2b1a73b3659f2499217ac
#
_cell.length_a   1.000
_cell.length_b   1.000
_cell.length_c   1.000
_cell.angle_alpha   90.00
_cell.angle_beta   90.00
_cell.angle_gamma   90.00
#
_symmetry.space_group_name_H-M   'P 1'
#
loop_
_entity.id
_entity.type
_entity.pdbx_description
1 polymer ?
#
loop_
_entity_poly.entity_id
_entity_poly.type
_entity_poly.pdbx_seq_one_letter_code
_entity_poly.pdbx_strand_id
1 'polypeptide(L)'
;MEEQLIPIQWKDDALVLLDQTLLPNEVVYESFNTAEGVWDAIQVMKVRGAPAIGVSAAYGVYLGVKEFVESTEAEFIDEVKRVCAYLGTSRPTAVNLFWALESMESVLTDLTHLSITELQDILVEEALGIHREDEAVCRRIGEHALTFFHDGDGSFNTL
;
A
#
# COMPACT_ATOMS: atom_id res chain seq x y z
N MET A 1 -25.19 13.49 -3.06
CA MET A 1 -23.90 13.27 -2.36
C MET A 1 -22.98 12.61 -3.37
N GLU A 2 -21.92 13.26 -3.76
CA GLU A 2 -20.89 12.58 -4.57
C GLU A 2 -20.31 11.47 -3.72
N GLU A 3 -20.31 10.25 -4.24
CA GLU A 3 -19.73 9.10 -3.58
C GLU A 3 -18.21 9.30 -3.54
N GLN A 4 -17.63 9.33 -2.34
CA GLN A 4 -16.20 9.53 -2.19
C GLN A 4 -15.47 8.31 -2.76
N LEU A 5 -14.68 8.49 -3.81
CA LEU A 5 -13.85 7.44 -4.39
C LEU A 5 -12.69 7.12 -3.44
N ILE A 6 -12.58 5.88 -3.04
CA ILE A 6 -11.49 5.39 -2.17
C ILE A 6 -10.52 4.60 -3.05
N PRO A 7 -9.31 5.11 -3.31
CA PRO A 7 -8.40 4.49 -4.29
C PRO A 7 -7.84 3.14 -3.86
N ILE A 8 -7.66 2.92 -2.55
CA ILE A 8 -7.09 1.70 -1.97
C ILE A 8 -7.94 1.27 -0.79
N GLN A 9 -8.28 -0.01 -0.73
CA GLN A 9 -8.98 -0.61 0.41
C GLN A 9 -8.37 -1.98 0.71
N TRP A 10 -8.30 -2.32 2.00
CA TRP A 10 -8.03 -3.68 2.45
C TRP A 10 -9.35 -4.31 2.89
N LYS A 11 -9.77 -5.36 2.23
CA LYS A 11 -11.07 -5.98 2.49
C LYS A 11 -11.03 -7.48 2.18
N ASP A 12 -11.60 -8.28 3.08
CA ASP A 12 -11.74 -9.72 2.93
C ASP A 12 -10.40 -10.41 2.59
N ASP A 13 -9.32 -9.99 3.27
CA ASP A 13 -7.94 -10.47 3.07
C ASP A 13 -7.42 -10.29 1.64
N ALA A 14 -7.85 -9.22 0.98
CA ALA A 14 -7.45 -8.84 -0.36
C ALA A 14 -7.23 -7.33 -0.49
N LEU A 15 -6.35 -6.94 -1.39
CA LEU A 15 -6.17 -5.55 -1.81
C LEU A 15 -7.20 -5.19 -2.87
N VAL A 16 -8.04 -4.20 -2.59
CA VAL A 16 -9.02 -3.68 -3.55
C VAL A 16 -8.53 -2.31 -4.05
N LEU A 17 -8.34 -2.18 -5.35
CA LEU A 17 -7.89 -0.96 -6.00
C LEU A 17 -8.97 -0.39 -6.92
N LEU A 18 -9.12 0.93 -6.90
CA LEU A 18 -9.80 1.66 -7.95
C LEU A 18 -8.90 1.68 -9.20
N ASP A 19 -9.37 1.12 -10.30
CA ASP A 19 -8.63 1.19 -11.57
C ASP A 19 -8.63 2.62 -12.12
N GLN A 20 -7.53 3.35 -11.85
CA GLN A 20 -7.40 4.74 -12.26
C GLN A 20 -7.15 4.91 -13.76
N THR A 21 -6.91 3.82 -14.50
CA THR A 21 -6.76 3.89 -15.96
C THR A 21 -8.08 4.10 -16.69
N LEU A 22 -9.21 3.77 -16.04
CA LEU A 22 -10.56 3.89 -16.58
C LEU A 22 -11.23 5.22 -16.24
N LEU A 23 -10.67 5.97 -15.28
CA LEU A 23 -11.20 7.29 -14.91
C LEU A 23 -10.99 8.32 -16.03
N PRO A 24 -11.90 9.29 -16.19
CA PRO A 24 -13.15 9.51 -15.44
C PRO A 24 -14.36 8.76 -16.01
N ASN A 25 -14.19 7.96 -17.06
CA ASN A 25 -15.30 7.38 -17.80
C ASN A 25 -16.01 6.25 -17.03
N GLU A 26 -15.23 5.45 -16.29
CA GLU A 26 -15.75 4.32 -15.53
C GLU A 26 -15.13 4.29 -14.14
N VAL A 27 -15.90 3.88 -13.14
CA VAL A 27 -15.47 3.64 -11.76
C VAL A 27 -15.48 2.13 -11.54
N VAL A 28 -14.31 1.51 -11.60
CA VAL A 28 -14.15 0.05 -11.47
C VAL A 28 -13.21 -0.25 -10.33
N TYR A 29 -13.62 -1.15 -9.44
CA TYR A 29 -12.78 -1.68 -8.38
C TYR A 29 -12.38 -3.12 -8.69
N GLU A 30 -11.10 -3.42 -8.57
CA GLU A 30 -10.56 -4.77 -8.75
C GLU A 30 -9.94 -5.28 -7.46
N SER A 31 -10.10 -6.59 -7.19
CA SER A 31 -9.58 -7.26 -6.01
C SER A 31 -8.36 -8.10 -6.39
N PHE A 32 -7.27 -7.94 -5.63
CA PHE A 32 -6.00 -8.62 -5.81
C PHE A 32 -5.67 -9.42 -4.55
N ASN A 33 -5.30 -10.68 -4.73
CA ASN A 33 -5.01 -11.61 -3.64
C ASN A 33 -3.64 -12.31 -3.78
N THR A 34 -2.82 -11.86 -4.74
CA THR A 34 -1.47 -12.36 -4.99
C THR A 34 -0.48 -11.22 -5.24
N ALA A 35 0.80 -11.45 -5.00
CA ALA A 35 1.86 -10.48 -5.31
C ALA A 35 1.95 -10.17 -6.81
N GLU A 36 1.71 -11.17 -7.67
CA GLU A 36 1.73 -11.00 -9.13
C GLU A 36 0.62 -10.04 -9.59
N GLY A 37 -0.58 -10.20 -9.05
CA GLY A 37 -1.70 -9.31 -9.37
C GLY A 37 -1.43 -7.85 -8.94
N VAL A 38 -0.81 -7.66 -7.77
CA VAL A 38 -0.39 -6.33 -7.30
C VAL A 38 0.73 -5.76 -8.17
N TRP A 39 1.72 -6.60 -8.55
CA TRP A 39 2.79 -6.21 -9.45
C TRP A 39 2.23 -5.71 -10.78
N ASP A 40 1.32 -6.47 -11.40
CA ASP A 40 0.65 -6.09 -12.64
C ASP A 40 -0.11 -4.77 -12.50
N ALA A 41 -0.88 -4.59 -11.42
CA ALA A 41 -1.64 -3.37 -11.16
C ALA A 41 -0.75 -2.13 -11.05
N ILE A 42 0.43 -2.26 -10.41
CA ILE A 42 1.43 -1.18 -10.30
C ILE A 42 2.07 -0.92 -11.67
N GLN A 43 2.46 -1.97 -12.38
CA GLN A 43 3.13 -1.88 -13.67
C GLN A 43 2.27 -1.15 -14.72
N VAL A 44 0.99 -1.52 -14.84
CA VAL A 44 0.06 -0.94 -15.81
C VAL A 44 -0.62 0.34 -15.31
N MET A 45 -0.21 0.83 -14.13
CA MET A 45 -0.69 2.08 -13.53
C MET A 45 -2.20 2.08 -13.17
N LYS A 46 -2.77 0.94 -12.80
CA LYS A 46 -4.11 0.91 -12.18
C LYS A 46 -4.12 1.69 -10.87
N VAL A 47 -3.02 1.64 -10.12
CA VAL A 47 -2.75 2.52 -8.98
C VAL A 47 -1.69 3.54 -9.34
N ARG A 48 -1.92 4.81 -8.98
CA ARG A 48 -1.05 5.94 -9.23
C ARG A 48 -0.86 6.76 -7.95
N GLY A 49 0.21 7.56 -7.94
CA GLY A 49 0.62 8.35 -6.78
C GLY A 49 1.70 7.62 -5.99
N ALA A 50 2.75 8.37 -5.62
CA ALA A 50 3.91 7.77 -4.98
C ALA A 50 3.56 7.01 -3.69
N PRO A 51 2.80 7.58 -2.72
CA PRO A 51 2.41 6.85 -1.52
C PRO A 51 1.51 5.65 -1.82
N ALA A 52 0.53 5.82 -2.71
CA ALA A 52 -0.42 4.76 -3.07
C ALA A 52 0.27 3.52 -3.65
N ILE A 53 1.34 3.71 -4.42
CA ILE A 53 2.17 2.61 -4.95
C ILE A 53 2.88 1.90 -3.79
N GLY A 54 3.42 2.64 -2.81
CA GLY A 54 4.05 2.06 -1.62
C GLY A 54 3.07 1.25 -0.77
N VAL A 55 1.90 1.81 -0.48
CA VAL A 55 0.82 1.11 0.25
C VAL A 55 0.42 -0.19 -0.46
N SER A 56 0.22 -0.12 -1.79
CA SER A 56 -0.14 -1.31 -2.58
C SER A 56 0.95 -2.37 -2.54
N ALA A 57 2.22 -1.97 -2.60
CA ALA A 57 3.34 -2.89 -2.54
C ALA A 57 3.45 -3.56 -1.16
N ALA A 58 3.23 -2.82 -0.06
CA ALA A 58 3.22 -3.40 1.28
C ALA A 58 2.19 -4.52 1.41
N TYR A 59 0.95 -4.30 0.97
CA TYR A 59 -0.05 -5.38 0.90
C TYR A 59 0.38 -6.51 -0.03
N GLY A 60 1.02 -6.18 -1.16
CA GLY A 60 1.55 -7.17 -2.10
C GLY A 60 2.58 -8.10 -1.48
N VAL A 61 3.42 -7.61 -0.55
CA VAL A 61 4.37 -8.45 0.20
C VAL A 61 3.62 -9.47 1.04
N TYR A 62 2.66 -9.05 1.85
CA TYR A 62 1.85 -9.97 2.65
C TYR A 62 1.12 -10.99 1.77
N LEU A 63 0.45 -10.53 0.70
CA LEU A 63 -0.26 -11.41 -0.23
C LEU A 63 0.65 -12.46 -0.90
N GLY A 64 1.92 -12.13 -1.09
CA GLY A 64 2.89 -13.04 -1.68
C GLY A 64 3.36 -14.15 -0.74
N VAL A 65 3.21 -13.97 0.58
CA VAL A 65 3.70 -14.91 1.58
C VAL A 65 2.60 -15.52 2.46
N LYS A 66 1.35 -15.07 2.34
CA LYS A 66 0.26 -15.54 3.22
C LYS A 66 -0.04 -17.03 3.12
N GLU A 67 0.23 -17.65 1.97
CA GLU A 67 0.08 -19.10 1.76
C GLU A 67 1.36 -19.90 2.06
N PHE A 68 2.45 -19.21 2.43
CA PHE A 68 3.75 -19.83 2.71
C PHE A 68 3.82 -20.25 4.18
N VAL A 69 3.13 -21.35 4.53
CA VAL A 69 2.90 -21.77 5.93
C VAL A 69 3.78 -22.92 6.41
N GLU A 70 4.23 -23.81 5.51
CA GLU A 70 5.07 -24.99 5.84
C GLU A 70 6.55 -24.66 5.64
N SER A 71 7.14 -23.82 6.53
CA SER A 71 8.54 -23.40 6.42
C SER A 71 9.13 -23.09 7.79
N THR A 72 10.46 -22.99 7.81
CA THR A 72 11.18 -22.41 8.95
C THR A 72 11.09 -20.89 8.92
N GLU A 73 11.32 -20.24 10.06
CA GLU A 73 11.40 -18.78 10.18
C GLU A 73 12.39 -18.18 9.15
N ALA A 74 13.56 -18.79 8.98
CA ALA A 74 14.57 -18.32 8.04
C ALA A 74 14.10 -18.42 6.58
N GLU A 75 13.47 -19.53 6.20
CA GLU A 75 12.89 -19.70 4.85
C GLU A 75 11.76 -18.74 4.58
N PHE A 76 10.94 -18.42 5.58
CA PHE A 76 9.88 -17.43 5.46
C PHE A 76 10.45 -16.03 5.23
N ILE A 77 11.47 -15.62 6.01
CA ILE A 77 12.13 -14.33 5.84
C ILE A 77 12.81 -14.22 4.46
N ASP A 78 13.43 -15.29 3.98
CA ASP A 78 14.01 -15.30 2.64
C ASP A 78 12.95 -15.18 1.54
N GLU A 79 11.78 -15.81 1.73
CA GLU A 79 10.64 -15.65 0.82
C GLU A 79 10.10 -14.22 0.83
N VAL A 80 9.98 -13.56 1.99
CA VAL A 80 9.61 -12.15 2.08
C VAL A 80 10.56 -11.28 1.25
N LYS A 81 11.87 -11.46 1.39
CA LYS A 81 12.88 -10.73 0.59
C LYS A 81 12.73 -11.00 -0.90
N ARG A 82 12.45 -12.25 -1.29
CA ARG A 82 12.22 -12.62 -2.68
C ARG A 82 11.00 -11.89 -3.26
N VAL A 83 9.90 -11.82 -2.51
CA VAL A 83 8.68 -11.12 -2.90
C VAL A 83 8.92 -9.60 -2.98
N CYS A 84 9.65 -9.02 -2.01
CA CYS A 84 10.05 -7.61 -2.05
C CYS A 84 10.88 -7.29 -3.30
N ALA A 85 11.90 -8.10 -3.58
CA ALA A 85 12.72 -7.93 -4.79
C ALA A 85 11.88 -8.02 -6.07
N TYR A 86 10.93 -8.96 -6.14
CA TYR A 86 10.01 -9.09 -7.27
C TYR A 86 9.12 -7.86 -7.44
N LEU A 87 8.44 -7.41 -6.39
CA LEU A 87 7.59 -6.22 -6.43
C LEU A 87 8.37 -4.95 -6.79
N GLY A 88 9.62 -4.84 -6.34
CA GLY A 88 10.53 -3.73 -6.69
C GLY A 88 10.78 -3.60 -8.19
N THR A 89 10.65 -4.68 -8.96
CA THR A 89 10.80 -4.63 -10.44
C THR A 89 9.62 -3.97 -11.16
N SER A 90 8.46 -3.81 -10.49
CA SER A 90 7.26 -3.23 -11.11
C SER A 90 7.47 -1.77 -11.53
N ARG A 91 8.16 -0.97 -10.69
CA ARG A 91 8.52 0.43 -11.00
C ARG A 91 9.87 0.82 -10.37
N PRO A 92 11.00 0.52 -11.03
CA PRO A 92 12.35 0.66 -10.46
C PRO A 92 12.76 2.07 -10.03
N THR A 93 12.01 3.11 -10.41
CA THR A 93 12.28 4.52 -10.07
C THR A 93 11.33 5.08 -9.00
N ALA A 94 10.39 4.28 -8.49
CA ALA A 94 9.39 4.74 -7.53
C ALA A 94 9.94 4.69 -6.09
N VAL A 95 10.42 5.81 -5.58
CA VAL A 95 11.06 5.90 -4.25
C VAL A 95 10.17 5.32 -3.14
N ASN A 96 8.89 5.67 -3.12
CA ASN A 96 7.97 5.19 -2.09
C ASN A 96 7.71 3.68 -2.17
N LEU A 97 7.84 3.08 -3.36
CA LEU A 97 7.80 1.62 -3.52
C LEU A 97 8.91 0.98 -2.70
N PHE A 98 10.15 1.42 -2.90
CA PHE A 98 11.31 0.85 -2.19
C PHE A 98 11.27 1.14 -0.69
N TRP A 99 10.85 2.35 -0.30
CA TRP A 99 10.65 2.67 1.12
C TRP A 99 9.67 1.69 1.79
N ALA A 100 8.53 1.40 1.16
CA ALA A 100 7.54 0.47 1.71
C ALA A 100 8.09 -0.97 1.77
N LEU A 101 8.80 -1.42 0.73
CA LEU A 101 9.41 -2.75 0.70
C LEU A 101 10.49 -2.89 1.78
N GLU A 102 11.33 -1.87 1.99
CA GLU A 102 12.33 -1.82 3.06
C GLU A 102 11.68 -1.85 4.45
N SER A 103 10.53 -1.15 4.64
CA SER A 103 9.76 -1.22 5.88
C SER A 103 9.27 -2.63 6.15
N MET A 104 8.68 -3.29 5.14
CA MET A 104 8.17 -4.66 5.24
C MET A 104 9.29 -5.68 5.55
N GLU A 105 10.50 -5.49 5.04
CA GLU A 105 11.65 -6.33 5.41
C GLU A 105 12.16 -6.03 6.82
N SER A 106 12.24 -4.74 7.17
CA SER A 106 12.84 -4.29 8.43
C SER A 106 12.02 -4.68 9.65
N VAL A 107 10.68 -4.76 9.53
CA VAL A 107 9.81 -5.14 10.64
C VAL A 107 10.05 -6.57 11.12
N LEU A 108 10.65 -7.43 10.29
CA LEU A 108 11.04 -8.79 10.64
C LEU A 108 12.48 -8.89 11.19
N THR A 109 13.24 -7.78 11.21
CA THR A 109 14.62 -7.79 11.68
C THR A 109 14.66 -7.98 13.21
N ASP A 110 15.62 -8.78 13.67
CA ASP A 110 15.84 -9.10 15.10
C ASP A 110 14.67 -9.84 15.80
N LEU A 111 13.67 -10.28 15.06
CA LEU A 111 12.63 -11.17 15.58
C LEU A 111 13.20 -12.60 15.62
N THR A 112 12.92 -13.31 16.71
CA THR A 112 13.35 -14.70 16.89
C THR A 112 12.28 -15.52 17.61
N HIS A 113 12.21 -16.79 17.27
CA HIS A 113 11.32 -17.76 17.92
C HIS A 113 9.82 -17.52 17.68
N LEU A 114 9.47 -16.86 16.57
CA LEU A 114 8.08 -16.67 16.17
C LEU A 114 7.62 -17.79 15.23
N SER A 115 6.35 -18.11 15.31
CA SER A 115 5.67 -18.96 14.34
C SER A 115 5.46 -18.20 13.03
N ILE A 116 5.28 -18.93 11.93
CA ILE A 116 4.99 -18.33 10.63
C ILE A 116 3.72 -17.46 10.68
N THR A 117 2.69 -17.90 11.40
CA THR A 117 1.46 -17.13 11.57
C THR A 117 1.73 -15.79 12.28
N GLU A 118 2.55 -15.77 13.32
CA GLU A 118 2.91 -14.52 14.00
C GLU A 118 3.71 -13.59 13.08
N LEU A 119 4.59 -14.11 12.24
CA LEU A 119 5.32 -13.32 11.25
C LEU A 119 4.38 -12.75 10.18
N GLN A 120 3.38 -13.51 9.73
CA GLN A 120 2.34 -13.05 8.80
C GLN A 120 1.47 -11.95 9.43
N ASP A 121 1.08 -12.11 10.70
CA ASP A 121 0.32 -11.09 11.43
C ASP A 121 1.10 -9.78 11.55
N ILE A 122 2.41 -9.85 11.81
CA ILE A 122 3.29 -8.69 11.84
C ILE A 122 3.32 -7.99 10.48
N LEU A 123 3.45 -8.74 9.39
CA LEU A 123 3.49 -8.17 8.05
C LEU A 123 2.18 -7.49 7.65
N VAL A 124 1.02 -8.10 7.92
CA VAL A 124 -0.25 -7.46 7.58
C VAL A 124 -0.50 -6.21 8.45
N GLU A 125 -0.11 -6.23 9.73
CA GLU A 125 -0.21 -5.04 10.59
C GLU A 125 0.72 -3.93 10.15
N GLU A 126 1.94 -4.22 9.67
CA GLU A 126 2.84 -3.23 9.09
C GLU A 126 2.22 -2.60 7.83
N ALA A 127 1.69 -3.41 6.92
CA ALA A 127 1.01 -2.90 5.71
C ALA A 127 -0.20 -2.01 6.05
N LEU A 128 -1.00 -2.41 7.02
CA LEU A 128 -2.11 -1.61 7.56
C LEU A 128 -1.60 -0.32 8.22
N GLY A 129 -0.45 -0.38 8.90
CA GLY A 129 0.21 0.77 9.51
C GLY A 129 0.62 1.81 8.47
N ILE A 130 1.31 1.37 7.42
CA ILE A 130 1.72 2.22 6.29
C ILE A 130 0.50 2.89 5.64
N HIS A 131 -0.60 2.15 5.43
CA HIS A 131 -1.83 2.69 4.86
C HIS A 131 -2.47 3.75 5.76
N ARG A 132 -2.63 3.45 7.06
CA ARG A 132 -3.20 4.41 8.03
C ARG A 132 -2.37 5.68 8.16
N GLU A 133 -1.04 5.57 8.08
CA GLU A 133 -0.15 6.72 8.13
C GLU A 133 -0.31 7.62 6.91
N ASP A 134 -0.39 7.05 5.71
CA ASP A 134 -0.64 7.80 4.48
C ASP A 134 -1.96 8.57 4.54
N GLU A 135 -3.06 7.90 4.94
CA GLU A 135 -4.35 8.56 5.14
C GLU A 135 -4.28 9.71 6.18
N ALA A 136 -3.56 9.50 7.29
CA ALA A 136 -3.39 10.51 8.32
C ALA A 136 -2.56 11.70 7.82
N VAL A 137 -1.52 11.46 7.02
CA VAL A 137 -0.71 12.52 6.39
C VAL A 137 -1.56 13.33 5.42
N CYS A 138 -2.30 12.67 4.52
CA CYS A 138 -3.18 13.34 3.57
C CYS A 138 -4.23 14.20 4.27
N ARG A 139 -4.84 13.70 5.35
CA ARG A 139 -5.80 14.46 6.16
C ARG A 139 -5.16 15.70 6.80
N ARG A 140 -3.98 15.55 7.43
CA ARG A 140 -3.25 16.68 8.03
C ARG A 140 -2.87 17.74 7.01
N ILE A 141 -2.46 17.35 5.81
CA ILE A 141 -2.18 18.30 4.71
C ILE A 141 -3.44 19.12 4.40
N GLY A 142 -4.61 18.46 4.27
CA GLY A 142 -5.87 19.14 4.03
C GLY A 142 -6.26 20.08 5.16
N GLU A 143 -6.14 19.65 6.41
CA GLU A 143 -6.43 20.47 7.60
C GLU A 143 -5.53 21.72 7.66
N HIS A 144 -4.22 21.57 7.43
CA HIS A 144 -3.31 22.69 7.38
C HIS A 144 -3.62 23.62 6.20
N ALA A 145 -3.97 23.10 5.04
CA ALA A 145 -4.35 23.93 3.90
C ALA A 145 -5.57 24.80 4.20
N LEU A 146 -6.57 24.28 4.93
CA LEU A 146 -7.77 25.03 5.29
C LEU A 146 -7.46 26.28 6.13
N THR A 147 -6.40 26.28 6.94
CA THR A 147 -6.04 27.46 7.74
C THR A 147 -5.71 28.67 6.85
N PHE A 148 -5.10 28.46 5.68
CA PHE A 148 -4.80 29.54 4.75
C PHE A 148 -6.03 30.16 4.08
N PHE A 149 -7.16 29.41 4.04
CA PHE A 149 -8.41 29.91 3.48
C PHE A 149 -9.29 30.61 4.52
N HIS A 150 -9.07 30.37 5.82
CA HIS A 150 -9.85 30.97 6.90
C HIS A 150 -9.29 32.31 7.41
N ASP A 151 -8.00 32.58 7.20
CA ASP A 151 -7.35 33.84 7.63
C ASP A 151 -7.56 35.02 6.65
N GLY A 152 -8.19 34.78 5.53
CA GLY A 152 -8.65 35.82 4.59
C GLY A 152 -10.15 36.06 4.77
N ASP A 153 -10.57 37.30 4.69
CA ASP A 153 -11.92 37.88 4.87
C ASP A 153 -13.10 37.18 4.12
N GLY A 154 -13.03 35.88 3.93
CA GLY A 154 -14.10 35.07 3.35
C GLY A 154 -14.29 35.23 1.83
N SER A 155 -13.45 35.96 1.14
CA SER A 155 -13.47 36.06 -0.32
C SER A 155 -12.62 34.95 -0.94
N PHE A 156 -13.26 33.95 -1.56
CA PHE A 156 -12.59 33.04 -2.48
C PHE A 156 -12.07 33.83 -3.68
N ASN A 157 -10.78 34.10 -3.75
CA ASN A 157 -10.15 34.51 -4.99
C ASN A 157 -10.05 33.25 -5.88
N THR A 158 -11.01 33.04 -6.76
CA THR A 158 -10.86 32.14 -7.90
C THR A 158 -9.80 32.71 -8.83
N LEU A 159 -8.67 32.03 -8.92
CA LEU A 159 -7.68 32.22 -10.00
C LEU A 159 -8.22 31.68 -11.32
#